data_bfff064b02664e687840406e68291b7b
#
_entry.id   bfff064b02664e687840406e68291b7b
#
_cell.length_a   1.000
_cell.length_b   1.000
_cell.length_c   1.000
_cell.angle_alpha   90.00
_cell.angle_beta   90.00
_cell.angle_gamma   90.00
#
_symmetry.space_group_name_H-M   'P 1'
#
loop_
_entity.id
_entity.type
_entity.pdbx_description
1 polymer ?
#
loop_
_entity_poly.entity_id
_entity_poly.type
_entity_poly.pdbx_seq_one_letter_code
_entity_poly.pdbx_strand_id
1 'polypeptide(L)'
;MDPQVIQQLLSRRAADDQPLARLTPRETEVLELMAQGRSNAAIAERLVVTERAIAKHTANIFAKLGLEVSDDDNRRVLAVLAYLDHGR
;
A
#
# COMPACT_ATOMS: atom_id res chain seq x y z
N MET A 1 18.70 28.00 7.65
CA MET A 1 17.34 27.46 7.68
C MET A 1 17.03 26.95 9.07
N ASP A 2 15.86 27.26 9.55
CA ASP A 2 15.46 26.88 10.88
C ASP A 2 15.26 25.35 10.97
N PRO A 3 15.98 24.66 11.86
CA PRO A 3 15.83 23.22 12.02
C PRO A 3 14.40 22.81 12.38
N GLN A 4 13.69 23.68 13.08
CA GLN A 4 12.30 23.40 13.46
C GLN A 4 11.40 23.34 12.23
N VAL A 5 11.63 24.20 11.27
CA VAL A 5 10.86 24.23 10.05
C VAL A 5 11.10 22.94 9.27
N ILE A 6 12.34 22.50 9.21
CA ILE A 6 12.68 21.25 8.51
C ILE A 6 12.01 20.07 9.20
N GLN A 7 12.05 20.02 10.52
CA GLN A 7 11.40 18.95 11.28
C GLN A 7 9.91 18.94 11.06
N GLN A 8 9.30 20.11 11.03
CA GLN A 8 7.86 20.20 10.79
C GLN A 8 7.49 19.68 9.41
N LEU A 9 8.30 20.02 8.41
CA LEU A 9 8.06 19.53 7.06
C LEU A 9 8.21 18.03 6.99
N LEU A 10 9.22 17.49 7.64
CA LEU A 10 9.45 16.04 7.64
C LEU A 10 8.34 15.32 8.41
N SER A 11 7.92 15.88 9.54
CA SER A 11 6.83 15.30 10.32
C SER A 11 5.52 15.32 9.56
N ARG A 12 5.23 16.45 8.90
CA ARG A 12 4.03 16.57 8.10
C ARG A 12 4.06 15.56 6.96
N ARG A 13 5.21 15.40 6.34
CA ARG A 13 5.38 14.45 5.27
C ARG A 13 5.12 13.04 5.77
N ALA A 14 5.69 12.70 6.92
CA ALA A 14 5.49 11.40 7.51
C ALA A 14 4.02 11.16 7.87
N ALA A 15 3.35 12.20 8.35
CA ALA A 15 1.95 12.09 8.76
C ALA A 15 1.00 12.16 7.56
N ASP A 16 1.23 13.13 6.66
CA ASP A 16 0.33 13.39 5.54
C ASP A 16 0.62 12.53 4.33
N ASP A 17 1.89 12.17 4.14
CA ASP A 17 2.34 11.40 2.98
C ASP A 17 2.52 9.93 3.31
N GLN A 18 1.88 9.45 4.37
CA GLN A 18 1.87 8.03 4.66
C GLN A 18 0.57 7.43 4.14
N PRO A 19 0.49 7.18 2.85
CA PRO A 19 -0.74 6.63 2.29
C PRO A 19 -1.08 5.28 2.91
N LEU A 20 -0.09 4.55 3.41
CA LEU A 20 -0.33 3.28 4.06
C LEU A 20 -1.16 3.42 5.34
N ALA A 21 -1.13 4.60 5.95
CA ALA A 21 -1.94 4.86 7.14
C ALA A 21 -3.43 4.89 6.83
N ARG A 22 -3.80 5.04 5.55
CA ARG A 22 -5.19 5.05 5.12
C ARG A 22 -5.74 3.65 4.90
N LEU A 23 -4.88 2.65 4.88
CA LEU A 23 -5.30 1.27 4.64
C LEU A 23 -5.90 0.67 5.90
N THR A 24 -6.92 -0.15 5.70
CA THR A 24 -7.47 -0.94 6.81
C THR A 24 -6.45 -2.02 7.17
N PRO A 25 -6.58 -2.64 8.37
CA PRO A 25 -5.67 -3.74 8.73
C PRO A 25 -5.67 -4.87 7.71
N ARG A 26 -6.84 -5.20 7.15
CA ARG A 26 -6.92 -6.25 6.13
C ARG A 26 -6.21 -5.84 4.85
N GLU A 27 -6.36 -4.59 4.44
CA GLU A 27 -5.68 -4.10 3.25
C GLU A 27 -4.17 -4.11 3.45
N THR A 28 -3.72 -3.75 4.65
CA THR A 28 -2.29 -3.80 4.97
C THR A 28 -1.77 -5.23 4.88
N GLU A 29 -2.52 -6.20 5.38
CA GLU A 29 -2.13 -7.61 5.27
C GLU A 29 -2.02 -8.04 3.81
N VAL A 30 -2.98 -7.63 2.98
CA VAL A 30 -2.95 -7.96 1.56
C VAL A 30 -1.72 -7.36 0.90
N LEU A 31 -1.43 -6.10 1.19
CA LEU A 31 -0.27 -5.42 0.61
C LEU A 31 1.04 -6.07 1.07
N GLU A 32 1.10 -6.44 2.33
CA GLU A 32 2.29 -7.11 2.88
C GLU A 32 2.56 -8.43 2.15
N LEU A 33 1.51 -9.23 1.94
CA LEU A 33 1.66 -10.49 1.22
C LEU A 33 2.00 -10.26 -0.25
N MET A 34 1.46 -9.19 -0.82
CA MET A 34 1.80 -8.79 -2.17
C MET A 34 3.28 -8.45 -2.28
N ALA A 35 3.81 -7.75 -1.28
CA ALA A 35 5.22 -7.39 -1.24
C ALA A 35 6.13 -8.60 -1.13
N GLN A 36 5.61 -9.72 -0.63
CA GLN A 36 6.35 -10.98 -0.58
C GLN A 36 6.34 -11.70 -1.93
N GLY A 37 5.70 -11.12 -2.93
CA GLY A 37 5.66 -11.71 -4.26
C GLY A 37 4.52 -12.69 -4.46
N ARG A 38 3.53 -12.72 -3.57
CA ARG A 38 2.42 -13.66 -3.68
C ARG A 38 1.38 -13.16 -4.67
N SER A 39 0.79 -14.08 -5.41
CA SER A 39 -0.30 -13.78 -6.32
C SER A 39 -1.60 -13.58 -5.53
N ASN A 40 -2.61 -13.02 -6.20
CA ASN A 40 -3.92 -12.86 -5.56
C ASN A 40 -4.48 -14.21 -5.09
N ALA A 41 -4.28 -15.27 -5.88
CA ALA A 41 -4.72 -16.59 -5.50
C ALA A 41 -4.04 -17.07 -4.22
N ALA A 42 -2.73 -16.87 -4.12
CA ALA A 42 -1.97 -17.26 -2.95
C ALA A 42 -2.36 -16.45 -1.72
N ILE A 43 -2.61 -15.14 -1.91
CA ILE A 43 -3.06 -14.28 -0.82
C ILE A 43 -4.44 -14.72 -0.34
N ALA A 44 -5.35 -15.01 -1.27
CA ALA A 44 -6.69 -15.46 -0.93
C ALA A 44 -6.65 -16.74 -0.11
N GLU A 45 -5.80 -17.67 -0.50
CA GLU A 45 -5.63 -18.92 0.21
C GLU A 45 -5.10 -18.68 1.62
N ARG A 46 -4.11 -17.82 1.73
CA ARG A 46 -3.48 -17.51 3.02
C ARG A 46 -4.45 -16.85 3.99
N LEU A 47 -5.29 -15.96 3.50
CA LEU A 47 -6.23 -15.22 4.34
C LEU A 47 -7.60 -15.91 4.44
N VAL A 48 -7.75 -17.05 3.77
CA VAL A 48 -8.99 -17.85 3.76
C VAL A 48 -10.16 -17.00 3.26
N VAL A 49 -9.97 -16.35 2.13
CA VAL A 49 -11.01 -15.56 1.46
C VAL A 49 -10.97 -15.89 -0.04
N THR A 50 -11.91 -15.32 -0.79
CA THR A 50 -11.95 -15.56 -2.24
C THR A 50 -10.97 -14.63 -2.95
N GLU A 51 -10.57 -15.06 -4.17
CA GLU A 51 -9.73 -14.18 -5.00
C GLU A 51 -10.47 -12.89 -5.35
N ARG A 52 -11.79 -12.97 -5.49
CA ARG A 52 -12.60 -11.78 -5.76
C ARG A 52 -12.49 -10.77 -4.64
N ALA A 53 -12.49 -11.25 -3.40
CA ALA A 53 -12.31 -10.39 -2.24
C ALA A 53 -10.93 -9.73 -2.27
N ILE A 54 -9.89 -10.51 -2.65
CA ILE A 54 -8.55 -9.97 -2.76
C ILE A 54 -8.47 -8.93 -3.87
N ALA A 55 -9.11 -9.17 -5.01
CA ALA A 55 -9.14 -8.19 -6.09
C ALA A 55 -9.77 -6.88 -5.63
N LYS A 56 -10.83 -6.96 -4.83
CA LYS A 56 -11.48 -5.79 -4.28
C LYS A 56 -10.57 -5.04 -3.33
N HIS A 57 -9.90 -5.77 -2.43
CA HIS A 57 -8.95 -5.15 -1.51
C HIS A 57 -7.81 -4.48 -2.29
N THR A 58 -7.32 -5.14 -3.33
CA THR A 58 -6.24 -4.59 -4.15
C THR A 58 -6.67 -3.29 -4.82
N ALA A 59 -7.88 -3.26 -5.37
CA ALA A 59 -8.40 -2.06 -6.00
C ALA A 59 -8.51 -0.91 -5.00
N ASN A 60 -8.97 -1.21 -3.79
CA ASN A 60 -9.08 -0.21 -2.73
C ASN A 60 -7.70 0.30 -2.31
N ILE A 61 -6.72 -0.59 -2.23
CA ILE A 61 -5.35 -0.21 -1.92
C ILE A 61 -4.82 0.77 -2.96
N PHE A 62 -5.00 0.44 -4.24
CA PHE A 62 -4.53 1.31 -5.32
C PHE A 62 -5.18 2.69 -5.24
N ALA A 63 -6.48 2.72 -4.98
CA ALA A 63 -7.19 3.99 -4.87
C ALA A 63 -6.69 4.82 -3.69
N LYS A 64 -6.47 4.17 -2.55
CA LYS A 64 -6.01 4.87 -1.34
C LYS A 64 -4.58 5.35 -1.47
N LEU A 65 -3.75 4.65 -2.26
CA LEU A 65 -2.39 5.06 -2.51
C LEU A 65 -2.30 6.12 -3.62
N GLY A 66 -3.43 6.47 -4.21
CA GLY A 66 -3.47 7.49 -5.25
C GLY A 66 -2.89 7.04 -6.58
N LEU A 67 -2.86 5.75 -6.82
CA LEU A 67 -2.33 5.22 -8.07
C LEU A 67 -3.37 5.33 -9.17
N GLU A 68 -2.97 5.93 -10.27
CA GLU A 68 -3.89 6.16 -11.39
C GLU A 68 -4.24 4.87 -12.09
N VAL A 69 -5.40 4.88 -12.74
CA VAL A 69 -5.83 3.74 -13.53
C VAL A 69 -4.85 3.54 -14.67
N SER A 70 -4.16 2.44 -14.64
CA SER A 70 -3.18 2.08 -15.66
C SER A 70 -3.15 0.57 -15.73
N ASP A 71 -2.09 0.03 -16.29
CA ASP A 71 -1.86 -1.40 -16.27
C ASP A 71 -1.83 -1.89 -14.81
N ASP A 72 -2.62 -2.91 -14.53
CA ASP A 72 -2.70 -3.47 -13.17
C ASP A 72 -1.34 -3.90 -12.65
N ASP A 73 -0.48 -4.42 -13.52
CA ASP A 73 0.85 -4.84 -13.11
C ASP A 73 1.68 -3.66 -12.62
N ASN A 74 1.57 -2.51 -13.30
CA ASN A 74 2.28 -1.31 -12.87
C ASN A 74 1.81 -0.82 -11.53
N ARG A 75 0.48 -0.82 -11.31
CA ARG A 75 -0.06 -0.38 -10.04
C ARG A 75 0.37 -1.31 -8.91
N ARG A 76 0.41 -2.59 -9.19
CA ARG A 76 0.85 -3.58 -8.22
C ARG A 76 2.31 -3.33 -7.81
N VAL A 77 3.18 -3.09 -8.78
CA VAL A 77 4.58 -2.78 -8.51
C VAL A 77 4.71 -1.49 -7.71
N LEU A 78 3.97 -0.46 -8.10
CA LEU A 78 4.02 0.82 -7.39
C LEU A 78 3.54 0.70 -5.95
N ALA A 79 2.51 -0.11 -5.72
CA ALA A 79 1.99 -0.33 -4.38
C ALA A 79 3.02 -1.06 -3.51
N VAL A 80 3.67 -2.07 -4.08
CA VAL A 80 4.71 -2.81 -3.36
C VAL A 80 5.88 -1.91 -3.03
N LEU A 81 6.30 -1.07 -3.98
CA LEU A 81 7.39 -0.14 -3.73
C LEU A 81 7.04 0.85 -2.64
N ALA A 82 5.80 1.34 -2.61
CA ALA A 82 5.34 2.23 -1.56
C ALA A 82 5.40 1.55 -0.20
N TYR A 83 5.03 0.28 -0.14
CA TYR A 83 5.07 -0.48 1.10
C TYR A 83 6.52 -0.67 1.58
N LEU A 84 7.41 -1.04 0.67
CA LEU A 84 8.81 -1.26 1.02
C LEU A 84 9.48 0.04 1.46
N ASP A 85 9.13 1.14 0.81
CA ASP A 85 9.66 2.45 1.14
C ASP A 85 9.21 2.90 2.52
N HIS A 86 7.98 2.53 2.88
CA HIS A 86 7.44 2.86 4.20
C HIS A 86 8.27 2.23 5.32
N GLY A 87 8.86 1.06 5.07
CA GLY A 87 9.63 0.35 6.06
C GLY A 87 11.01 0.93 6.31
N ARG A 88 11.38 1.97 5.58
CA ARG A 88 12.66 2.62 5.76
C ARG A 88 12.48 3.85 6.61
#